data_4599ff6d9d0d2dc4040b87b59760a878
#
_entry.id   4599ff6d9d0d2dc4040b87b59760a878
#
_cell.length_a   1.000
_cell.length_b   1.000
_cell.length_c   1.000
_cell.angle_alpha   90.00
_cell.angle_beta   90.00
_cell.angle_gamma   90.00
#
_symmetry.space_group_name_H-M   'P 1'
#
loop_
_entity.id
_entity.type
_entity.pdbx_description
1 polymer ?
#
loop_
_entity_poly.entity_id
_entity_poly.type
_entity_poly.pdbx_seq_one_letter_code
_entity_poly.pdbx_strand_id
1 'polypeptide(L)'
;MKMYLKIAGLICSILFLFSFTSSAQARKKANRDTENFRYEIEAVNTGVQGTYLIKVWSYSKKPAVAIEQAKKNAVHGVIFKGFAGKPGVPGQKPLASDPSLEDSKSDFFTPFFADGGDYLKYVNVAGDGSIAPEDIMKVGKEYKIGVIVSVDVAKLRRALENGGVIRSLDSGF
;
A
#
# COMPACT_ATOMS: atom_id res chain seq x y z
N MET A 1 -48.39 -14.23 2.67
CA MET A 1 -47.51 -13.57 1.70
C MET A 1 -46.72 -12.38 2.28
N LYS A 2 -47.36 -11.43 2.98
CA LYS A 2 -46.69 -10.24 3.59
C LYS A 2 -45.62 -10.57 4.67
N MET A 3 -45.75 -11.68 5.38
CA MET A 3 -44.81 -12.09 6.45
C MET A 3 -43.48 -12.64 5.90
N TYR A 4 -43.52 -13.44 4.84
CA TYR A 4 -42.32 -13.96 4.16
C TYR A 4 -41.48 -12.87 3.50
N LEU A 5 -42.15 -11.81 2.98
CA LEU A 5 -41.45 -10.67 2.36
C LEU A 5 -40.65 -9.85 3.41
N LYS A 6 -41.18 -9.73 4.64
CA LYS A 6 -40.49 -9.05 5.75
C LYS A 6 -39.29 -9.85 6.25
N ILE A 7 -39.40 -11.19 6.31
CA ILE A 7 -38.33 -12.09 6.72
C ILE A 7 -37.21 -12.10 5.67
N ALA A 8 -37.55 -12.15 4.37
CA ALA A 8 -36.56 -12.07 3.28
C ALA A 8 -35.80 -10.73 3.28
N GLY A 9 -36.48 -9.62 3.55
CA GLY A 9 -35.85 -8.31 3.67
C GLY A 9 -34.88 -8.22 4.86
N LEU A 10 -35.22 -8.82 6.00
CA LEU A 10 -34.37 -8.85 7.18
C LEU A 10 -33.10 -9.68 6.97
N ILE A 11 -33.22 -10.84 6.31
CA ILE A 11 -32.09 -11.74 5.99
C ILE A 11 -31.13 -11.04 5.00
N CYS A 12 -31.66 -10.35 4.00
CA CYS A 12 -30.83 -9.60 3.04
C CYS A 12 -30.04 -8.45 3.68
N SER A 13 -30.65 -7.73 4.64
CA SER A 13 -29.98 -6.68 5.42
C SER A 13 -28.85 -7.22 6.31
N ILE A 14 -29.05 -8.39 6.92
CA ILE A 14 -28.04 -9.02 7.78
C ILE A 14 -26.84 -9.49 6.94
N LEU A 15 -27.07 -10.07 5.76
CA LEU A 15 -26.00 -10.50 4.85
C LEU A 15 -25.16 -9.32 4.34
N PHE A 16 -25.75 -8.14 4.14
CA PHE A 16 -25.04 -6.95 3.68
C PHE A 16 -24.10 -6.38 4.76
N LEU A 17 -24.47 -6.48 6.04
CA LEU A 17 -23.64 -6.00 7.15
C LEU A 17 -22.38 -6.85 7.38
N PHE A 18 -22.41 -8.15 7.07
CA PHE A 18 -21.25 -9.03 7.22
C PHE A 18 -20.13 -8.77 6.20
N SER A 19 -20.43 -8.19 5.05
CA SER A 19 -19.43 -7.95 3.99
C SER A 19 -18.45 -6.82 4.33
N PHE A 20 -18.86 -5.84 5.14
CA PHE A 20 -18.00 -4.68 5.50
C PHE A 20 -17.00 -4.99 6.62
N THR A 21 -17.28 -5.95 7.48
CA THR A 21 -16.40 -6.27 8.62
C THR A 21 -15.11 -6.98 8.20
N SER A 22 -15.14 -7.74 7.12
CA SER A 22 -14.00 -8.53 6.65
C SER A 22 -12.85 -7.64 6.15
N SER A 23 -13.15 -6.59 5.41
CA SER A 23 -12.14 -5.66 4.87
C SER A 23 -11.51 -4.79 5.96
N ALA A 24 -12.30 -4.33 6.93
CA ALA A 24 -11.80 -3.53 8.05
C ALA A 24 -10.83 -4.33 8.94
N GLN A 25 -11.13 -5.62 9.20
CA GLN A 25 -10.24 -6.50 9.96
C GLN A 25 -8.94 -6.80 9.22
N ALA A 26 -8.99 -6.99 7.89
CA ALA A 26 -7.81 -7.18 7.06
C ALA A 26 -6.89 -5.96 7.11
N ARG A 27 -7.44 -4.75 6.99
CA ARG A 27 -6.67 -3.50 7.09
C ARG A 27 -6.05 -3.30 8.47
N LYS A 28 -6.82 -3.47 9.54
CA LYS A 28 -6.31 -3.35 10.91
C LYS A 28 -5.16 -4.34 11.19
N LYS A 29 -5.28 -5.56 10.66
CA LYS A 29 -4.21 -6.55 10.77
C LYS A 29 -3.00 -6.17 9.91
N ALA A 30 -3.22 -5.70 8.68
CA ALA A 30 -2.15 -5.23 7.80
C ALA A 30 -1.37 -4.06 8.43
N ASN A 31 -2.05 -3.10 9.04
CA ASN A 31 -1.39 -1.99 9.73
C ASN A 31 -0.47 -2.47 10.85
N ARG A 32 -0.94 -3.37 11.70
CA ARG A 32 -0.13 -3.95 12.76
C ARG A 32 1.05 -4.77 12.24
N ASP A 33 0.85 -5.54 11.17
CA ASP A 33 1.91 -6.37 10.57
C ASP A 33 2.91 -5.52 9.76
N THR A 34 2.54 -4.29 9.34
CA THR A 34 3.43 -3.34 8.67
C THR A 34 4.27 -2.48 9.60
N GLU A 35 3.99 -2.45 10.91
CA GLU A 35 4.83 -1.74 11.88
C GLU A 35 6.30 -2.18 11.84
N ASN A 36 6.57 -3.40 11.42
CA ASN A 36 7.93 -3.94 11.26
C ASN A 36 8.52 -3.73 9.85
N PHE A 37 7.78 -3.16 8.91
CA PHE A 37 8.18 -2.89 7.52
C PHE A 37 9.03 -3.98 6.86
N ARG A 38 8.61 -5.25 7.05
CA ARG A 38 9.26 -6.42 6.45
C ARG A 38 8.71 -6.63 5.04
N TYR A 39 9.35 -6.02 4.06
CA TYR A 39 8.98 -6.14 2.65
C TYR A 39 10.19 -5.95 1.74
N GLU A 40 10.04 -6.37 0.47
CA GLU A 40 10.97 -6.13 -0.61
C GLU A 40 10.23 -5.44 -1.76
N ILE A 41 10.94 -4.62 -2.55
CA ILE A 41 10.37 -3.92 -3.70
C ILE A 41 11.20 -4.22 -4.93
N GLU A 42 10.52 -4.52 -6.03
CA GLU A 42 11.11 -4.74 -7.34
C GLU A 42 10.44 -3.80 -8.36
N ALA A 43 11.25 -3.19 -9.22
CA ALA A 43 10.74 -2.44 -10.36
C ALA A 43 10.08 -3.40 -11.36
N VAL A 44 8.85 -3.11 -11.77
CA VAL A 44 8.14 -3.89 -12.80
C VAL A 44 8.14 -3.15 -14.12
N ASN A 45 7.67 -1.90 -14.13
CA ASN A 45 7.60 -1.06 -15.31
C ASN A 45 7.47 0.41 -14.91
N THR A 46 7.65 1.31 -15.86
CA THR A 46 7.18 2.69 -15.75
C THR A 46 5.71 2.73 -16.17
N GLY A 47 4.89 3.40 -15.37
CA GLY A 47 3.51 3.71 -15.73
C GLY A 47 3.43 4.96 -16.62
N VAL A 48 2.32 5.68 -16.55
CA VAL A 48 2.22 7.03 -17.09
C VAL A 48 3.23 7.95 -16.39
N GLN A 49 3.57 9.07 -17.01
CA GLN A 49 4.58 9.99 -16.49
C GLN A 49 4.40 10.30 -14.99
N GLY A 50 5.47 10.09 -14.22
CA GLY A 50 5.47 10.29 -12.76
C GLY A 50 4.95 9.11 -11.94
N THR A 51 4.57 8.01 -12.59
CA THR A 51 4.04 6.80 -11.94
C THR A 51 4.97 5.61 -12.19
N TYR A 52 5.16 4.77 -11.16
CA TYR A 52 5.88 3.52 -11.27
C TYR A 52 4.97 2.33 -10.96
N LEU A 53 5.15 1.26 -11.74
CA LEU A 53 4.65 -0.07 -11.42
C LEU A 53 5.74 -0.83 -10.68
N ILE A 54 5.46 -1.22 -9.46
CA ILE A 54 6.38 -1.96 -8.60
C ILE A 54 5.70 -3.20 -8.04
N LYS A 55 6.46 -4.27 -7.86
CA LYS A 55 6.03 -5.48 -7.16
C LYS A 55 6.53 -5.37 -5.72
N VAL A 56 5.59 -5.48 -4.79
CA VAL A 56 5.90 -5.44 -3.35
C VAL A 56 5.66 -6.81 -2.77
N TRP A 57 6.72 -7.40 -2.25
CA TRP A 57 6.68 -8.68 -1.54
C TRP A 57 6.40 -8.43 -0.07
N SER A 58 5.23 -8.86 0.39
CA SER A 58 4.81 -8.75 1.78
C SER A 58 4.60 -10.13 2.39
N TYR A 59 4.76 -10.24 3.70
CA TYR A 59 4.65 -11.50 4.43
C TYR A 59 3.33 -11.53 5.21
N SER A 60 2.49 -12.53 4.94
CA SER A 60 1.21 -12.70 5.64
C SER A 60 0.72 -14.14 5.63
N LYS A 61 -0.12 -14.47 6.62
CA LYS A 61 -0.87 -15.74 6.63
C LYS A 61 -2.10 -15.72 5.71
N LYS A 62 -2.50 -14.54 5.23
CA LYS A 62 -3.71 -14.36 4.40
C LYS A 62 -3.43 -13.43 3.21
N PRO A 63 -3.76 -13.82 1.97
CA PRO A 63 -3.54 -12.99 0.78
C PRO A 63 -4.17 -11.59 0.86
N ALA A 64 -5.40 -11.48 1.35
CA ALA A 64 -6.08 -10.18 1.49
C ALA A 64 -5.32 -9.20 2.40
N VAL A 65 -4.66 -9.70 3.46
CA VAL A 65 -3.79 -8.89 4.32
C VAL A 65 -2.54 -8.44 3.56
N ALA A 66 -1.94 -9.33 2.76
CA ALA A 66 -0.76 -9.00 1.97
C ALA A 66 -1.04 -7.88 0.94
N ILE A 67 -2.22 -7.87 0.32
CA ILE A 67 -2.62 -6.80 -0.62
C ILE A 67 -2.68 -5.44 0.09
N GLU A 68 -3.30 -5.38 1.26
CA GLU A 68 -3.37 -4.13 2.03
C GLU A 68 -1.98 -3.70 2.54
N GLN A 69 -1.16 -4.64 3.01
CA GLN A 69 0.24 -4.38 3.38
C GLN A 69 1.05 -3.85 2.19
N ALA A 70 0.86 -4.42 0.98
CA ALA A 70 1.61 -4.02 -0.19
C ALA A 70 1.38 -2.55 -0.56
N LYS A 71 0.16 -2.02 -0.43
CA LYS A 71 -0.13 -0.61 -0.66
C LYS A 71 0.65 0.29 0.29
N LYS A 72 0.59 0.00 1.59
CA LYS A 72 1.31 0.76 2.62
C LYS A 72 2.82 0.65 2.42
N ASN A 73 3.32 -0.57 2.25
CA ASN A 73 4.74 -0.86 2.04
C ASN A 73 5.29 -0.21 0.76
N ALA A 74 4.48 -0.13 -0.31
CA ALA A 74 4.86 0.54 -1.54
C ALA A 74 5.14 2.03 -1.31
N VAL A 75 4.20 2.74 -0.67
CA VAL A 75 4.34 4.16 -0.40
C VAL A 75 5.49 4.41 0.58
N HIS A 76 5.56 3.63 1.67
CA HIS A 76 6.66 3.71 2.62
C HIS A 76 8.02 3.46 1.94
N GLY A 77 8.10 2.46 1.08
CA GLY A 77 9.33 2.13 0.37
C GLY A 77 9.78 3.23 -0.59
N VAL A 78 8.85 3.84 -1.33
CA VAL A 78 9.17 4.99 -2.19
C VAL A 78 9.65 6.20 -1.38
N ILE A 79 9.09 6.42 -0.20
CA ILE A 79 9.50 7.53 0.66
C ILE A 79 10.88 7.27 1.27
N PHE A 80 11.11 6.10 1.88
CA PHE A 80 12.27 5.89 2.77
C PHE A 80 13.35 4.95 2.25
N LYS A 81 13.04 4.02 1.32
CA LYS A 81 14.03 3.02 0.84
C LYS A 81 14.42 3.20 -0.62
N GLY A 82 13.51 3.70 -1.46
CA GLY A 82 13.68 3.61 -2.89
C GLY A 82 13.64 2.16 -3.38
N PHE A 83 13.95 1.95 -4.66
CA PHE A 83 14.11 0.64 -5.26
C PHE A 83 15.10 0.68 -6.42
N ALA A 84 15.78 -0.42 -6.67
CA ALA A 84 16.70 -0.57 -7.79
C ALA A 84 15.94 -0.65 -9.10
N GLY A 85 16.51 -0.07 -10.16
CA GLY A 85 16.01 -0.25 -11.52
C GLY A 85 16.38 -1.62 -12.09
N LYS A 86 15.82 -1.91 -13.26
CA LYS A 86 16.18 -3.06 -14.09
C LYS A 86 16.30 -2.60 -15.55
N PRO A 87 16.80 -3.43 -16.49
CA PRO A 87 16.89 -3.07 -17.90
C PRO A 87 15.57 -2.48 -18.44
N GLY A 88 15.62 -1.25 -18.94
CA GLY A 88 14.49 -0.51 -19.46
C GLY A 88 13.57 0.14 -18.41
N VAL A 89 13.80 -0.07 -17.14
CA VAL A 89 13.01 0.54 -16.05
C VAL A 89 13.95 1.21 -15.04
N PRO A 90 13.94 2.55 -14.95
CA PRO A 90 14.78 3.25 -13.99
C PRO A 90 14.38 2.94 -12.55
N GLY A 91 15.36 2.94 -11.64
CA GLY A 91 15.12 2.89 -10.22
C GLY A 91 14.63 4.22 -9.66
N GLN A 92 14.17 4.19 -8.42
CA GLN A 92 13.74 5.37 -7.67
C GLN A 92 14.59 5.49 -6.40
N LYS A 93 15.31 6.60 -6.25
CA LYS A 93 15.93 6.93 -4.96
C LYS A 93 14.85 7.27 -3.92
N PRO A 94 15.11 7.07 -2.62
CA PRO A 94 14.19 7.52 -1.58
C PRO A 94 13.81 8.99 -1.78
N LEU A 95 12.53 9.33 -1.56
CA LEU A 95 12.09 10.72 -1.57
C LEU A 95 12.61 11.47 -0.35
N ALA A 96 12.64 10.81 0.80
CA ALA A 96 13.26 11.28 2.03
C ALA A 96 14.74 10.89 2.02
N SER A 97 15.63 11.85 1.99
CA SER A 97 17.09 11.60 2.02
C SER A 97 17.61 11.27 3.42
N ASP A 98 16.84 11.58 4.46
CA ASP A 98 17.17 11.31 5.86
C ASP A 98 16.23 10.22 6.40
N PRO A 99 16.76 9.04 6.78
CA PRO A 99 15.95 7.96 7.36
C PRO A 99 15.28 8.34 8.69
N SER A 100 15.82 9.31 9.43
CA SER A 100 15.25 9.76 10.71
C SER A 100 13.99 10.62 10.55
N LEU A 101 13.64 10.99 9.30
CA LEU A 101 12.44 11.79 9.03
C LEU A 101 11.14 11.08 9.45
N GLU A 102 11.11 9.74 9.42
CA GLU A 102 9.92 8.99 9.85
C GLU A 102 9.60 9.29 11.32
N ASP A 103 10.61 9.27 12.18
CA ASP A 103 10.46 9.54 13.62
C ASP A 103 10.30 11.05 13.89
N SER A 104 11.15 11.89 13.30
CA SER A 104 11.15 13.34 13.56
C SER A 104 9.92 14.06 12.99
N LYS A 105 9.22 13.46 12.03
CA LYS A 105 7.95 13.92 11.45
C LYS A 105 6.79 12.98 11.77
N SER A 106 6.84 12.32 12.92
CA SER A 106 5.80 11.38 13.36
C SER A 106 4.39 11.98 13.37
N ASP A 107 4.27 13.29 13.68
CA ASP A 107 2.99 14.01 13.62
C ASP A 107 2.36 14.02 12.22
N PHE A 108 3.20 13.98 11.17
CA PHE A 108 2.76 13.83 9.79
C PHE A 108 2.54 12.37 9.42
N PHE A 109 3.52 11.49 9.68
CA PHE A 109 3.50 10.12 9.19
C PHE A 109 2.52 9.20 9.92
N THR A 110 2.28 9.43 11.21
CA THR A 110 1.31 8.62 11.98
C THR A 110 -0.10 8.67 11.37
N PRO A 111 -0.73 9.84 11.16
CA PRO A 111 -2.02 9.90 10.49
C PRO A 111 -1.94 9.54 8.99
N PHE A 112 -0.83 9.86 8.33
CA PHE A 112 -0.64 9.55 6.91
C PHE A 112 -0.70 8.04 6.64
N PHE A 113 -0.03 7.23 7.48
CA PHE A 113 -0.02 5.78 7.39
C PHE A 113 -1.09 5.08 8.24
N ALA A 114 -1.99 5.80 8.88
CA ALA A 114 -3.09 5.21 9.61
C ALA A 114 -4.02 4.37 8.70
N ASP A 115 -4.90 3.59 9.29
CA ASP A 115 -5.92 2.85 8.54
C ASP A 115 -6.86 3.82 7.82
N GLY A 116 -6.95 3.69 6.49
CA GLY A 116 -7.67 4.65 5.66
C GLY A 116 -6.93 5.98 5.43
N GLY A 117 -5.67 6.09 5.85
CA GLY A 117 -4.87 7.32 5.77
C GLY A 117 -4.54 7.77 4.35
N ASP A 118 -3.91 8.93 4.28
CA ASP A 118 -3.68 9.66 3.02
C ASP A 118 -2.75 8.93 2.03
N TYR A 119 -1.93 7.97 2.50
CA TYR A 119 -1.08 7.15 1.62
C TYR A 119 -1.89 6.47 0.50
N LEU A 120 -3.16 6.13 0.76
CA LEU A 120 -4.03 5.49 -0.23
C LEU A 120 -4.33 6.35 -1.46
N LYS A 121 -4.13 7.67 -1.38
CA LYS A 121 -4.31 8.61 -2.49
C LYS A 121 -3.22 8.48 -3.57
N TYR A 122 -2.12 7.78 -3.26
CA TYR A 122 -0.92 7.70 -4.10
C TYR A 122 -0.62 6.30 -4.61
N VAL A 123 -1.43 5.31 -4.25
CA VAL A 123 -1.20 3.90 -4.60
C VAL A 123 -2.47 3.18 -5.00
N ASN A 124 -2.39 2.41 -6.07
CA ASN A 124 -3.46 1.51 -6.51
C ASN A 124 -2.88 0.13 -6.80
N VAL A 125 -3.68 -0.92 -6.57
CA VAL A 125 -3.33 -2.26 -7.03
C VAL A 125 -3.46 -2.28 -8.55
N ALA A 126 -2.49 -2.86 -9.23
CA ALA A 126 -2.50 -2.97 -10.70
C ALA A 126 -3.46 -4.07 -11.15
N GLY A 127 -4.11 -3.84 -12.28
CA GLY A 127 -5.07 -4.78 -12.85
C GLY A 127 -6.32 -4.96 -11.97
N ASP A 128 -6.82 -6.19 -11.93
CA ASP A 128 -7.98 -6.60 -11.11
C ASP A 128 -7.61 -6.99 -9.66
N GLY A 129 -6.32 -6.86 -9.31
CA GLY A 129 -5.80 -7.25 -7.99
C GLY A 129 -5.56 -8.75 -7.82
N SER A 130 -5.69 -9.54 -8.88
CA SER A 130 -5.34 -10.96 -8.84
C SER A 130 -3.83 -11.14 -8.66
N ILE A 131 -3.45 -12.17 -7.90
CA ILE A 131 -2.06 -12.49 -7.62
C ILE A 131 -1.71 -13.73 -8.41
N ALA A 132 -0.67 -13.64 -9.23
CA ALA A 132 -0.19 -14.77 -10.01
C ALA A 132 0.30 -15.90 -9.07
N PRO A 133 0.06 -17.18 -9.42
CA PRO A 133 0.47 -18.31 -8.58
C PRO A 133 1.96 -18.30 -8.23
N GLU A 134 2.82 -17.87 -9.15
CA GLU A 134 4.27 -17.73 -8.96
C GLU A 134 4.65 -16.63 -7.95
N ASP A 135 3.75 -15.69 -7.70
CA ASP A 135 3.92 -14.61 -6.72
C ASP A 135 3.42 -15.02 -5.31
N ILE A 136 3.07 -16.27 -5.11
CA ILE A 136 2.64 -16.81 -3.81
C ILE A 136 3.62 -17.91 -3.39
N MET A 137 4.51 -17.59 -2.47
CA MET A 137 5.51 -18.52 -1.94
C MET A 137 5.25 -18.83 -0.47
N LYS A 138 5.27 -20.11 -0.09
CA LYS A 138 5.16 -20.51 1.32
C LYS A 138 6.52 -20.39 2.00
N VAL A 139 6.60 -19.62 3.07
CA VAL A 139 7.80 -19.41 3.87
C VAL A 139 7.49 -19.73 5.33
N GLY A 140 7.81 -20.93 5.76
CA GLY A 140 7.47 -21.42 7.09
C GLY A 140 5.96 -21.46 7.34
N LYS A 141 5.48 -20.67 8.30
CA LYS A 141 4.05 -20.58 8.65
C LYS A 141 3.31 -19.44 7.94
N GLU A 142 4.01 -18.69 7.07
CA GLU A 142 3.49 -17.53 6.36
C GLU A 142 3.62 -17.72 4.84
N TYR A 143 3.05 -16.81 4.09
CA TYR A 143 3.26 -16.67 2.66
C TYR A 143 4.03 -15.37 2.39
N LYS A 144 5.03 -15.44 1.51
CA LYS A 144 5.61 -14.29 0.84
C LYS A 144 4.78 -14.05 -0.41
N ILE A 145 4.12 -12.91 -0.48
CA ILE A 145 3.15 -12.63 -1.55
C ILE A 145 3.59 -11.36 -2.29
N GLY A 146 3.78 -11.49 -3.60
CA GLY A 146 4.11 -10.39 -4.50
C GLY A 146 2.84 -9.74 -5.03
N VAL A 147 2.68 -8.45 -4.78
CA VAL A 147 1.54 -7.66 -5.28
C VAL A 147 2.07 -6.55 -6.17
N ILE A 148 1.54 -6.46 -7.39
CA ILE A 148 1.88 -5.36 -8.29
C ILE A 148 1.00 -4.17 -7.96
N VAL A 149 1.64 -3.03 -7.69
CA VAL A 149 0.96 -1.78 -7.40
C VAL A 149 1.50 -0.65 -8.28
N SER A 150 0.66 0.32 -8.56
CA SER A 150 1.01 1.57 -9.20
C SER A 150 1.18 2.64 -8.12
N VAL A 151 2.30 3.35 -8.10
CA VAL A 151 2.55 4.47 -7.18
C VAL A 151 2.75 5.75 -7.98
N ASP A 152 1.94 6.76 -7.71
CA ASP A 152 2.09 8.12 -8.25
C ASP A 152 3.16 8.87 -7.44
N VAL A 153 4.41 8.68 -7.83
CA VAL A 153 5.58 9.24 -7.14
C VAL A 153 5.62 10.76 -7.28
N ALA A 154 5.19 11.30 -8.42
CA ALA A 154 5.17 12.74 -8.64
C ALA A 154 4.17 13.46 -7.74
N LYS A 155 2.97 12.89 -7.59
CA LYS A 155 1.94 13.41 -6.69
C LYS A 155 2.33 13.25 -5.22
N LEU A 156 2.89 12.09 -4.87
CA LEU A 156 3.40 11.82 -3.52
C LEU A 156 4.49 12.82 -3.12
N ARG A 157 5.49 13.07 -4.00
CA ARG A 157 6.54 14.05 -3.76
C ARG A 157 5.96 15.43 -3.46
N ARG A 158 5.07 15.92 -4.32
CA ARG A 158 4.41 17.23 -4.11
C ARG A 158 3.68 17.32 -2.77
N ALA A 159 3.03 16.25 -2.35
CA ALA A 159 2.35 16.23 -1.06
C ALA A 159 3.33 16.31 0.13
N LEU A 160 4.48 15.62 0.04
CA LEU A 160 5.52 15.68 1.06
C LEU A 160 6.22 17.06 1.09
N GLU A 161 6.43 17.70 -0.06
CA GLU A 161 6.95 19.05 -0.17
C GLU A 161 5.97 20.07 0.45
N ASN A 162 4.69 20.00 0.07
CA ASN A 162 3.65 20.88 0.64
C ASN A 162 3.45 20.69 2.13
N GLY A 163 3.65 19.47 2.63
CA GLY A 163 3.61 19.15 4.07
C GLY A 163 4.88 19.56 4.83
N GLY A 164 5.88 20.12 4.15
CA GLY A 164 7.17 20.49 4.77
C GLY A 164 7.95 19.29 5.31
N VAL A 165 7.70 18.10 4.74
CA VAL A 165 8.40 16.86 5.12
C VAL A 165 9.72 16.74 4.39
N ILE A 166 9.74 17.06 3.10
CA ILE A 166 10.96 17.09 2.27
C ILE A 166 11.14 18.48 1.65
N ARG A 167 12.36 18.80 1.26
CA ARG A 167 12.66 20.06 0.56
C ARG A 167 12.05 20.04 -0.84
N SER A 168 11.50 21.18 -1.26
CA SER A 168 11.09 21.38 -2.65
C SER A 168 12.30 21.35 -3.57
N LEU A 169 12.13 20.84 -4.78
CA LEU A 169 13.16 20.85 -5.83
C LEU A 169 13.56 22.27 -6.22
N ASP A 170 12.64 23.24 -6.08
CA ASP A 170 12.86 24.64 -6.43
C ASP A 170 13.59 25.44 -5.32
N SER A 171 13.80 24.85 -4.13
CA SER A 171 14.44 25.52 -2.98
C SER A 171 15.98 25.53 -3.01
N GLY A 172 16.58 25.09 -4.10
CA GLY A 172 18.04 24.94 -4.27
C GLY A 172 18.71 25.95 -5.19
N PHE A 173 18.00 27.02 -5.58
CA PHE A 173 18.52 28.13 -6.41
C PHE A 173 18.41 29.44 -5.67
#